data_0548d68208148b4f3d29d6b227b66c34
#
_entry.id   0548d68208148b4f3d29d6b227b66c34
#
_cell.length_a   1.000
_cell.length_b   1.000
_cell.length_c   1.000
_cell.angle_alpha   90.00
_cell.angle_beta   90.00
_cell.angle_gamma   90.00
#
_symmetry.space_group_name_H-M   'P 1'
#
loop_
_entity.id
_entity.type
_entity.pdbx_description
1 polymer ?
#
loop_
_entity_poly.entity_id
_entity_poly.type
_entity_poly.pdbx_seq_one_letter_code
_entity_poly.pdbx_strand_id
1 'polypeptide(L)'
;FGMTMGMVSALSIYLGTLYFQFSLELIGLSFPASVLGSFIGAGLATPLGRIFQEKKTLLMGGLIWYAVWNTLPIILSLLGLFPKPGDPLLFYLVMTCNAICSMGIGVLTVMIGSMIADITDQHEAKHGSRSEGIYYAASSFAAKAIGGFGIVISGVVVDLADIQRNATVETINPESLQTLAMAMGPGVLVMIGVTVVAASFYNLSRAEHIRIRAVILADDSPKRIADDSPDLQR
;
A
#
# COMPACT_ATOMS: atom_id res chain seq x y z
N PHE A 1 1.68 -2.90 6.43
CA PHE A 1 0.92 -2.14 5.42
C PHE A 1 -0.42 -2.78 5.11
N GLY A 2 -0.49 -4.09 4.77
CA GLY A 2 -1.75 -4.79 4.48
C GLY A 2 -2.81 -4.63 5.58
N MET A 3 -2.42 -4.73 6.84
CA MET A 3 -3.32 -4.54 7.98
C MET A 3 -3.87 -3.10 8.04
N THR A 4 -3.01 -2.11 7.81
CA THR A 4 -3.43 -0.69 7.73
C THR A 4 -4.42 -0.47 6.59
N MET A 5 -4.16 -1.05 5.41
CA MET A 5 -5.07 -0.97 4.25
C MET A 5 -6.43 -1.60 4.55
N GLY A 6 -6.46 -2.77 5.20
CA GLY A 6 -7.70 -3.42 5.61
C GLY A 6 -8.53 -2.57 6.57
N MET A 7 -7.89 -2.00 7.60
CA MET A 7 -8.55 -1.11 8.56
C MET A 7 -9.06 0.17 7.89
N VAL A 8 -8.22 0.85 7.11
CA VAL A 8 -8.59 2.09 6.40
C VAL A 8 -9.74 1.85 5.44
N SER A 9 -9.70 0.76 4.66
CA SER A 9 -10.76 0.40 3.72
C SER A 9 -12.11 0.20 4.42
N ALA A 10 -12.13 -0.51 5.55
CA ALA A 10 -13.36 -0.76 6.30
C ALA A 10 -13.91 0.50 6.99
N LEU A 11 -13.04 1.36 7.53
CA LEU A 11 -13.46 2.58 8.22
C LEU A 11 -13.72 3.77 7.29
N SER A 12 -13.30 3.71 6.02
CA SER A 12 -13.43 4.81 5.07
C SER A 12 -14.88 5.27 4.85
N ILE A 13 -15.83 4.32 4.84
CA ILE A 13 -17.27 4.63 4.72
C ILE A 13 -17.76 5.41 5.93
N TYR A 14 -17.41 4.97 7.15
CA TYR A 14 -17.80 5.66 8.38
C TYR A 14 -17.18 7.06 8.43
N LEU A 15 -15.91 7.20 8.07
CA LEU A 15 -15.24 8.49 8.01
C LEU A 15 -15.91 9.42 6.98
N GLY A 16 -16.22 8.91 5.78
CA GLY A 16 -16.85 9.68 4.72
C GLY A 16 -18.27 10.12 5.08
N THR A 17 -19.10 9.21 5.57
CA THR A 17 -20.53 9.47 5.84
C THR A 17 -20.77 10.20 7.15
N LEU A 18 -20.10 9.81 8.23
CA LEU A 18 -20.38 10.33 9.57
C LEU A 18 -19.48 11.53 9.94
N TYR A 19 -18.18 11.46 9.60
CA TYR A 19 -17.23 12.50 9.96
C TYR A 19 -17.22 13.66 8.96
N PHE A 20 -17.04 13.37 7.65
CA PHE A 20 -17.05 14.38 6.59
C PHE A 20 -18.45 14.69 6.05
N GLN A 21 -19.45 13.89 6.39
CA GLN A 21 -20.86 14.06 6.00
C GLN A 21 -21.08 14.04 4.48
N PHE A 22 -20.31 13.26 3.76
CA PHE A 22 -20.47 13.07 2.33
C PHE A 22 -21.63 12.11 2.03
N SER A 23 -22.36 12.35 0.94
CA SER A 23 -23.31 11.37 0.40
C SER A 23 -22.56 10.14 -0.15
N LEU A 24 -23.23 8.99 -0.17
CA LEU A 24 -22.65 7.76 -0.73
C LEU A 24 -22.26 7.94 -2.21
N GLU A 25 -22.98 8.78 -2.96
CA GLU A 25 -22.65 9.10 -4.35
C GLU A 25 -21.29 9.82 -4.45
N LEU A 26 -21.05 10.81 -3.59
CA LEU A 26 -19.78 11.53 -3.53
C LEU A 26 -18.63 10.60 -3.10
N ILE A 27 -18.87 9.72 -2.14
CA ILE A 27 -17.88 8.70 -1.75
C ILE A 27 -17.58 7.77 -2.92
N GLY A 28 -18.60 7.39 -3.72
CA GLY A 28 -18.42 6.58 -4.93
C GLY A 28 -17.47 7.22 -5.95
N LEU A 29 -17.44 8.54 -6.06
CA LEU A 29 -16.52 9.28 -6.94
C LEU A 29 -15.05 9.21 -6.48
N SER A 30 -14.79 8.85 -5.22
CA SER A 30 -13.42 8.65 -4.75
C SER A 30 -12.74 7.44 -5.39
N PHE A 31 -13.50 6.42 -5.80
CA PHE A 31 -12.95 5.20 -6.39
C PHE A 31 -12.25 5.45 -7.73
N PRO A 32 -12.88 6.08 -8.75
CA PRO A 32 -12.19 6.42 -9.99
C PRO A 32 -10.96 7.31 -9.76
N ALA A 33 -11.03 8.28 -8.85
CA ALA A 33 -9.90 9.14 -8.51
C ALA A 33 -8.72 8.34 -7.92
N SER A 34 -9.01 7.39 -7.03
CA SER A 34 -8.00 6.50 -6.46
C SER A 34 -7.37 5.58 -7.50
N VAL A 35 -8.16 5.03 -8.41
CA VAL A 35 -7.67 4.19 -9.51
C VAL A 35 -6.73 4.98 -10.42
N LEU A 36 -7.13 6.17 -10.85
CA LEU A 36 -6.28 7.04 -11.66
C LEU A 36 -4.99 7.42 -10.93
N GLY A 37 -5.08 7.80 -9.67
CA GLY A 37 -3.91 8.07 -8.83
C GLY A 37 -2.95 6.87 -8.77
N SER A 38 -3.46 5.67 -8.55
CA SER A 38 -2.66 4.44 -8.51
C SER A 38 -1.97 4.13 -9.83
N PHE A 39 -2.63 4.32 -10.97
CA PHE A 39 -2.01 4.16 -12.29
C PHE A 39 -0.90 5.18 -12.54
N ILE A 40 -1.11 6.44 -12.18
CA ILE A 40 -0.07 7.48 -12.27
C ILE A 40 1.12 7.09 -11.40
N GLY A 41 0.88 6.66 -10.16
CA GLY A 41 1.93 6.20 -9.24
C GLY A 41 2.70 4.99 -9.77
N ALA A 42 2.01 4.01 -10.33
CA ALA A 42 2.65 2.85 -10.96
C ALA A 42 3.54 3.25 -12.14
N GLY A 43 3.08 4.19 -12.98
CA GLY A 43 3.88 4.76 -14.08
C GLY A 43 5.12 5.51 -13.58
N LEU A 44 5.02 6.21 -12.45
CA LEU A 44 6.13 6.93 -11.83
C LEU A 44 7.13 6.00 -11.11
N ALA A 45 6.75 4.77 -10.77
CA ALA A 45 7.64 3.84 -10.06
C ALA A 45 8.93 3.55 -10.83
N THR A 46 8.86 3.41 -12.16
CA THR A 46 10.04 3.16 -13.02
C THR A 46 11.02 4.32 -13.04
N PRO A 47 10.63 5.57 -13.38
CA PRO A 47 11.54 6.71 -13.35
C PRO A 47 12.08 7.00 -11.95
N LEU A 48 11.25 6.89 -10.90
CA LEU A 48 11.70 7.04 -9.51
C LEU A 48 12.72 5.97 -9.13
N GLY A 49 12.53 4.72 -9.57
CA GLY A 49 13.48 3.65 -9.34
C GLY A 49 14.85 3.86 -10.01
N ARG A 50 14.91 4.64 -11.09
CA ARG A 50 16.18 5.05 -11.71
C ARG A 50 16.91 6.13 -10.90
N ILE A 51 16.14 7.04 -10.27
CA ILE A 51 16.68 8.13 -9.45
C ILE A 51 17.19 7.61 -8.10
N PHE A 52 16.35 6.85 -7.40
CA PHE A 52 16.66 6.41 -6.03
C PHE A 52 17.51 5.14 -5.94
N GLN A 53 17.77 4.47 -7.06
CA GLN A 53 18.62 3.28 -7.20
C GLN A 53 18.31 2.09 -6.28
N GLU A 54 17.89 2.31 -5.04
CA GLU A 54 17.55 1.32 -4.04
C GLU A 54 16.02 1.15 -3.90
N LYS A 55 15.50 -0.05 -4.18
CA LYS A 55 14.06 -0.39 -4.08
C LYS A 55 13.51 -0.15 -2.67
N LYS A 56 14.33 -0.40 -1.64
CA LYS A 56 14.00 -0.16 -0.24
C LYS A 56 13.69 1.32 0.03
N THR A 57 14.49 2.23 -0.47
CA THR A 57 14.28 3.68 -0.30
C THR A 57 12.96 4.10 -0.92
N LEU A 58 12.65 3.59 -2.11
CA LEU A 58 11.41 3.90 -2.80
C LEU A 58 10.18 3.27 -2.10
N LEU A 59 10.32 2.06 -1.55
CA LEU A 59 9.29 1.43 -0.73
C LEU A 59 8.99 2.28 0.53
N MET A 60 10.03 2.68 1.26
CA MET A 60 9.88 3.51 2.46
C MET A 60 9.29 4.88 2.11
N GLY A 61 9.75 5.51 1.04
CA GLY A 61 9.19 6.77 0.54
C GLY A 61 7.71 6.66 0.19
N GLY A 62 7.29 5.58 -0.47
CA GLY A 62 5.89 5.30 -0.78
C GLY A 62 5.02 5.09 0.46
N LEU A 63 5.55 4.41 1.50
CA LEU A 63 4.86 4.23 2.78
C LEU A 63 4.66 5.58 3.50
N ILE A 64 5.70 6.41 3.56
CA ILE A 64 5.62 7.74 4.17
C ILE A 64 4.67 8.64 3.38
N TRP A 65 4.75 8.61 2.05
CA TRP A 65 3.83 9.34 1.17
C TRP A 65 2.37 8.96 1.44
N TYR A 66 2.09 7.65 1.48
CA TYR A 66 0.76 7.15 1.83
C TYR A 66 0.31 7.63 3.21
N ALA A 67 1.17 7.51 4.22
CA ALA A 67 0.86 7.93 5.58
C ALA A 67 0.48 9.41 5.63
N VAL A 68 1.29 10.28 5.05
CA VAL A 68 1.08 11.74 5.05
C VAL A 68 -0.24 12.09 4.37
N TRP A 69 -0.45 11.67 3.13
CA TRP A 69 -1.62 12.08 2.35
C TRP A 69 -2.93 11.42 2.79
N ASN A 70 -2.86 10.22 3.39
CA ASN A 70 -4.03 9.58 3.97
C ASN A 70 -4.50 10.28 5.24
N THR A 71 -3.55 10.69 6.11
CA THR A 71 -3.90 11.24 7.43
C THR A 71 -4.03 12.77 7.44
N LEU A 72 -3.46 13.45 6.44
CA LEU A 72 -3.45 14.92 6.37
C LEU A 72 -4.84 15.57 6.53
N PRO A 73 -5.88 15.17 5.76
CA PRO A 73 -7.19 15.79 5.89
C PRO A 73 -7.81 15.57 7.26
N ILE A 74 -7.55 14.43 7.89
CA ILE A 74 -8.09 14.09 9.21
C ILE A 74 -7.38 14.90 10.28
N ILE A 75 -6.05 14.99 10.23
CA ILE A 75 -5.27 15.76 11.21
C ILE A 75 -5.60 17.25 11.11
N LEU A 76 -5.68 17.81 9.90
CA LEU A 76 -6.06 19.22 9.72
C LEU A 76 -7.47 19.49 10.22
N SER A 77 -8.39 18.54 10.03
CA SER A 77 -9.76 18.64 10.55
C SER A 77 -9.79 18.61 12.09
N LEU A 78 -9.01 17.71 12.73
CA LEU A 78 -8.88 17.64 14.19
C LEU A 78 -8.29 18.92 14.79
N LEU A 79 -7.39 19.59 14.06
CA LEU A 79 -6.80 20.88 14.45
C LEU A 79 -7.71 22.08 14.15
N GLY A 80 -8.89 21.86 13.53
CA GLY A 80 -9.81 22.93 13.15
C GLY A 80 -9.31 23.81 11.99
N LEU A 81 -8.28 23.35 11.25
CA LEU A 81 -7.67 24.06 10.12
C LEU A 81 -8.28 23.64 8.77
N PHE A 82 -9.23 22.73 8.76
CA PHE A 82 -9.85 22.19 7.56
C PHE A 82 -11.30 22.70 7.41
N PRO A 83 -11.86 22.80 6.19
CA PRO A 83 -13.23 23.24 5.98
C PRO A 83 -14.21 22.38 6.77
N LYS A 84 -15.31 22.99 7.23
CA LYS A 84 -16.34 22.28 8.00
C LYS A 84 -17.21 21.41 7.09
N PRO A 85 -17.84 20.34 7.64
CA PRO A 85 -18.86 19.60 6.91
C PRO A 85 -19.93 20.52 6.33
N GLY A 86 -20.33 20.27 5.07
CA GLY A 86 -21.27 21.13 4.32
C GLY A 86 -20.61 22.16 3.40
N ASP A 87 -19.29 22.41 3.53
CA ASP A 87 -18.56 23.25 2.60
C ASP A 87 -18.19 22.43 1.33
N PRO A 88 -18.56 22.88 0.12
CA PRO A 88 -18.17 22.20 -1.11
C PRO A 88 -16.66 22.04 -1.29
N LEU A 89 -15.86 22.97 -0.75
CA LEU A 89 -14.40 22.92 -0.80
C LEU A 89 -13.83 21.69 -0.06
N LEU A 90 -14.49 21.24 1.02
CA LEU A 90 -14.11 20.07 1.79
C LEU A 90 -14.00 18.83 0.91
N PHE A 91 -15.02 18.60 0.06
CA PHE A 91 -15.04 17.45 -0.84
C PHE A 91 -13.86 17.46 -1.82
N TYR A 92 -13.60 18.57 -2.48
CA TYR A 92 -12.50 18.68 -3.45
C TYR A 92 -11.13 18.49 -2.81
N LEU A 93 -10.93 19.01 -1.60
CA LEU A 93 -9.68 18.83 -0.86
C LEU A 93 -9.46 17.38 -0.43
N VAL A 94 -10.49 16.73 0.12
CA VAL A 94 -10.41 15.31 0.51
C VAL A 94 -10.15 14.43 -0.72
N MET A 95 -10.85 14.67 -1.84
CA MET A 95 -10.66 13.93 -3.09
C MET A 95 -9.25 14.11 -3.65
N THR A 96 -8.73 15.34 -3.61
CA THR A 96 -7.36 15.63 -4.06
C THR A 96 -6.33 14.88 -3.19
N CYS A 97 -6.48 14.94 -1.87
CA CYS A 97 -5.61 14.18 -0.95
C CYS A 97 -5.70 12.66 -1.21
N ASN A 98 -6.90 12.14 -1.44
CA ASN A 98 -7.12 10.73 -1.75
C ASN A 98 -6.45 10.30 -3.06
N ALA A 99 -6.59 11.10 -4.14
CA ALA A 99 -5.95 10.83 -5.41
C ALA A 99 -4.41 10.84 -5.29
N ILE A 100 -3.86 11.83 -4.59
CA ILE A 100 -2.41 11.93 -4.34
C ILE A 100 -1.93 10.78 -3.44
N CYS A 101 -2.69 10.42 -2.41
CA CYS A 101 -2.42 9.26 -1.56
C CYS A 101 -2.31 7.98 -2.39
N SER A 102 -3.24 7.78 -3.32
CA SER A 102 -3.31 6.60 -4.18
C SER A 102 -2.12 6.46 -5.13
N MET A 103 -1.43 7.56 -5.48
CA MET A 103 -0.17 7.49 -6.22
C MET A 103 0.89 6.70 -5.42
N GLY A 104 0.96 6.90 -4.10
CA GLY A 104 1.82 6.10 -3.22
C GLY A 104 1.51 4.61 -3.28
N ILE A 105 0.22 4.25 -3.30
CA ILE A 105 -0.21 2.84 -3.43
C ILE A 105 0.27 2.24 -4.75
N GLY A 106 0.18 2.98 -5.85
CA GLY A 106 0.68 2.55 -7.16
C GLY A 106 2.19 2.26 -7.14
N VAL A 107 2.98 3.17 -6.57
CA VAL A 107 4.44 2.96 -6.40
C VAL A 107 4.72 1.74 -5.55
N LEU A 108 4.05 1.59 -4.40
CA LEU A 108 4.22 0.46 -3.48
C LEU A 108 3.92 -0.88 -4.15
N THR A 109 2.83 -0.95 -4.93
CA THR A 109 2.44 -2.17 -5.65
C THR A 109 3.52 -2.63 -6.61
N VAL A 110 4.09 -1.71 -7.41
CA VAL A 110 5.17 -2.02 -8.35
C VAL A 110 6.45 -2.43 -7.60
N MET A 111 6.80 -1.74 -6.51
CA MET A 111 8.00 -2.05 -5.73
C MET A 111 7.90 -3.42 -5.05
N ILE A 112 6.76 -3.75 -4.43
CA ILE A 112 6.55 -5.06 -3.79
C ILE A 112 6.66 -6.17 -4.84
N GLY A 113 6.00 -6.04 -5.99
CA GLY A 113 6.09 -7.02 -7.07
C GLY A 113 7.54 -7.21 -7.56
N SER A 114 8.27 -6.11 -7.74
CA SER A 114 9.68 -6.15 -8.14
C SER A 114 10.59 -6.79 -7.09
N MET A 115 10.32 -6.60 -5.79
CA MET A 115 11.09 -7.22 -4.70
C MET A 115 10.81 -8.72 -4.60
N ILE A 116 9.57 -9.16 -4.86
CA ILE A 116 9.23 -10.59 -4.92
C ILE A 116 9.97 -11.27 -6.07
N ALA A 117 10.05 -10.63 -7.25
CA ALA A 117 10.83 -11.15 -8.38
C ALA A 117 12.32 -11.31 -8.01
N ASP A 118 12.92 -10.34 -7.31
CA ASP A 118 14.32 -10.44 -6.85
C ASP A 118 14.54 -11.63 -5.90
N ILE A 119 13.58 -11.91 -5.01
CA ILE A 119 13.62 -13.06 -4.09
C ILE A 119 13.53 -14.37 -4.88
N THR A 120 12.68 -14.40 -5.91
CA THR A 120 12.54 -15.58 -6.79
C THR A 120 13.81 -15.87 -7.54
N ASP A 121 14.46 -14.85 -8.13
CA ASP A 121 15.75 -14.99 -8.81
C ASP A 121 16.84 -15.49 -7.84
N GLN A 122 16.83 -15.01 -6.58
CA GLN A 122 17.76 -15.49 -5.55
C GLN A 122 17.52 -16.96 -5.18
N HIS A 123 16.28 -17.40 -5.13
CA HIS A 123 15.94 -18.79 -4.87
C HIS A 123 16.42 -19.70 -6.01
N GLU A 124 16.19 -19.29 -7.25
CA GLU A 124 16.62 -20.02 -8.45
C GLU A 124 18.15 -20.18 -8.48
N ALA A 125 18.91 -19.12 -8.17
CA ALA A 125 20.36 -19.17 -8.10
C ALA A 125 20.90 -20.14 -7.05
N LYS A 126 20.16 -20.34 -5.94
CA LYS A 126 20.61 -21.22 -4.85
C LYS A 126 20.17 -22.68 -5.00
N HIS A 127 19.03 -22.91 -5.63
CA HIS A 127 18.37 -24.24 -5.64
C HIS A 127 18.18 -24.81 -7.05
N GLY A 128 18.50 -24.04 -8.12
CA GLY A 128 18.38 -24.48 -9.50
C GLY A 128 16.95 -24.69 -10.00
N SER A 129 15.93 -24.24 -9.22
CA SER A 129 14.51 -24.37 -9.58
C SER A 129 13.79 -23.05 -9.47
N ARG A 130 13.03 -22.69 -10.51
CA ARG A 130 12.21 -21.46 -10.54
C ARG A 130 10.86 -21.68 -9.88
N SER A 131 10.67 -21.11 -8.68
CA SER A 131 9.46 -21.29 -7.86
C SER A 131 8.62 -20.03 -7.78
N GLU A 132 8.54 -19.25 -8.87
CA GLU A 132 7.87 -17.94 -8.94
C GLU A 132 6.40 -18.00 -8.46
N GLY A 133 5.65 -19.01 -8.92
CA GLY A 133 4.24 -19.18 -8.54
C GLY A 133 4.04 -19.37 -7.04
N ILE A 134 4.95 -20.05 -6.35
CA ILE A 134 4.86 -20.28 -4.89
C ILE A 134 5.06 -18.95 -4.14
N TYR A 135 6.04 -18.12 -4.53
CA TYR A 135 6.30 -16.84 -3.90
C TYR A 135 5.15 -15.85 -4.08
N TYR A 136 4.59 -15.76 -5.29
CA TYR A 136 3.42 -14.89 -5.53
C TYR A 136 2.17 -15.40 -4.83
N ALA A 137 1.94 -16.72 -4.77
CA ALA A 137 0.81 -17.30 -4.05
C ALA A 137 0.93 -17.05 -2.54
N ALA A 138 2.11 -17.27 -1.95
CA ALA A 138 2.37 -17.02 -0.54
C ALA A 138 2.22 -15.53 -0.19
N SER A 139 2.74 -14.62 -1.03
CA SER A 139 2.60 -13.18 -0.85
C SER A 139 1.13 -12.75 -0.94
N SER A 140 0.38 -13.25 -1.90
CA SER A 140 -1.05 -12.95 -2.07
C SER A 140 -1.88 -13.47 -0.90
N PHE A 141 -1.58 -14.68 -0.42
CA PHE A 141 -2.24 -15.25 0.76
C PHE A 141 -1.94 -14.40 2.00
N ALA A 142 -0.68 -14.08 2.26
CA ALA A 142 -0.27 -13.25 3.38
C ALA A 142 -0.93 -11.85 3.33
N ALA A 143 -0.96 -11.21 2.16
CA ALA A 143 -1.58 -9.90 2.00
C ALA A 143 -3.09 -9.94 2.33
N LYS A 144 -3.82 -10.96 1.87
CA LYS A 144 -5.26 -11.15 2.16
C LYS A 144 -5.49 -11.47 3.63
N ALA A 145 -4.72 -12.37 4.22
CA ALA A 145 -4.83 -12.74 5.63
C ALA A 145 -4.57 -11.53 6.53
N ILE A 146 -3.47 -10.80 6.30
CA ILE A 146 -3.11 -9.61 7.07
C ILE A 146 -4.13 -8.48 6.86
N GLY A 147 -4.66 -8.32 5.64
CA GLY A 147 -5.74 -7.38 5.35
C GLY A 147 -7.02 -7.72 6.13
N GLY A 148 -7.36 -9.01 6.24
CA GLY A 148 -8.46 -9.48 7.07
C GLY A 148 -8.31 -9.11 8.55
N PHE A 149 -7.12 -9.23 9.13
CA PHE A 149 -6.86 -8.74 10.48
C PHE A 149 -7.07 -7.22 10.61
N GLY A 150 -6.74 -6.44 9.58
CA GLY A 150 -7.05 -5.01 9.55
C GLY A 150 -8.55 -4.73 9.64
N ILE A 151 -9.38 -5.52 8.96
CA ILE A 151 -10.85 -5.41 9.04
C ILE A 151 -11.34 -5.77 10.45
N VAL A 152 -10.76 -6.78 11.10
CA VAL A 152 -11.10 -7.11 12.50
C VAL A 152 -10.76 -5.95 13.43
N ILE A 153 -9.60 -5.32 13.27
CA ILE A 153 -9.23 -4.11 14.03
C ILE A 153 -10.23 -2.98 13.80
N SER A 154 -10.72 -2.81 12.57
CA SER A 154 -11.75 -1.79 12.30
C SER A 154 -13.04 -2.03 13.09
N GLY A 155 -13.45 -3.30 13.25
CA GLY A 155 -14.59 -3.67 14.11
C GLY A 155 -14.35 -3.25 15.56
N VAL A 156 -13.16 -3.53 16.11
CA VAL A 156 -12.80 -3.08 17.47
C VAL A 156 -12.82 -1.56 17.60
N VAL A 157 -12.36 -0.83 16.58
CA VAL A 157 -12.43 0.65 16.56
C VAL A 157 -13.87 1.13 16.57
N VAL A 158 -14.76 0.52 15.78
CA VAL A 158 -16.20 0.86 15.74
C VAL A 158 -16.86 0.60 17.09
N ASP A 159 -16.54 -0.54 17.75
CA ASP A 159 -17.05 -0.87 19.08
C ASP A 159 -16.51 0.09 20.16
N LEU A 160 -15.23 0.43 20.14
CA LEU A 160 -14.64 1.39 21.08
C LEU A 160 -15.17 2.82 20.88
N ALA A 161 -15.53 3.17 19.66
CA ALA A 161 -16.15 4.45 19.32
C ALA A 161 -17.65 4.47 19.62
N ASP A 162 -18.25 3.37 20.10
CA ASP A 162 -19.69 3.22 20.34
C ASP A 162 -20.56 3.67 19.14
N ILE A 163 -20.11 3.27 17.93
CA ILE A 163 -20.83 3.60 16.69
C ILE A 163 -21.90 2.53 16.45
N GLN A 164 -23.17 2.92 16.63
CA GLN A 164 -24.30 2.03 16.38
C GLN A 164 -24.45 1.72 14.90
N ARG A 165 -24.97 0.52 14.55
CA ARG A 165 -25.15 0.07 13.16
C ARG A 165 -26.02 1.02 12.31
N ASN A 166 -26.94 1.73 12.94
CA ASN A 166 -27.83 2.69 12.28
C ASN A 166 -27.50 4.14 12.67
N ALA A 167 -26.22 4.41 13.06
CA ALA A 167 -25.80 5.76 13.40
C ALA A 167 -25.94 6.68 12.18
N THR A 168 -26.59 7.81 12.40
CA THR A 168 -26.70 8.91 11.45
C THR A 168 -25.94 10.12 11.98
N VAL A 169 -25.69 11.09 11.11
CA VAL A 169 -25.04 12.35 11.49
C VAL A 169 -25.74 13.04 12.67
N GLU A 170 -27.06 12.87 12.79
CA GLU A 170 -27.86 13.47 13.83
C GLU A 170 -27.80 12.72 15.18
N THR A 171 -27.53 11.41 15.15
CA THR A 171 -27.60 10.56 16.35
C THR A 171 -26.23 10.20 16.92
N ILE A 172 -25.13 10.47 16.17
CA ILE A 172 -23.79 10.10 16.59
C ILE A 172 -23.22 11.09 17.61
N ASN A 173 -22.56 10.55 18.64
CA ASN A 173 -21.88 11.38 19.63
C ASN A 173 -20.61 12.02 19.05
N PRO A 174 -20.28 13.28 19.39
CA PRO A 174 -19.03 13.92 19.00
C PRO A 174 -17.78 13.13 19.46
N GLU A 175 -17.83 12.47 20.60
CA GLU A 175 -16.74 11.62 21.11
C GLU A 175 -16.48 10.41 20.22
N SER A 176 -17.54 9.80 19.67
CA SER A 176 -17.44 8.69 18.70
C SER A 176 -16.74 9.13 17.42
N LEU A 177 -17.06 10.32 16.91
CA LEU A 177 -16.40 10.90 15.75
C LEU A 177 -14.92 11.21 16.02
N GLN A 178 -14.61 11.71 17.21
CA GLN A 178 -13.23 11.96 17.60
C GLN A 178 -12.41 10.66 17.70
N THR A 179 -12.98 9.62 18.31
CA THR A 179 -12.35 8.30 18.39
C THR A 179 -12.07 7.72 17.00
N LEU A 180 -13.04 7.82 16.07
CA LEU A 180 -12.87 7.40 14.68
C LEU A 180 -11.75 8.19 13.98
N ALA A 181 -11.75 9.52 14.15
CA ALA A 181 -10.71 10.37 13.56
C ALA A 181 -9.32 10.10 14.16
N MET A 182 -9.21 9.82 15.45
CA MET A 182 -7.97 9.43 16.11
C MET A 182 -7.43 8.08 15.60
N ALA A 183 -8.32 7.12 15.36
CA ALA A 183 -7.92 5.83 14.79
C ALA A 183 -7.44 5.98 13.33
N MET A 184 -8.12 6.78 12.51
CA MET A 184 -7.84 6.96 11.10
C MET A 184 -6.72 8.00 10.80
N GLY A 185 -6.45 8.91 11.70
CA GLY A 185 -5.34 9.87 11.63
C GLY A 185 -4.10 9.34 12.37
N PRO A 186 -3.92 9.68 13.66
CA PRO A 186 -2.77 9.24 14.46
C PRO A 186 -2.58 7.72 14.50
N GLY A 187 -3.65 6.92 14.59
CA GLY A 187 -3.58 5.46 14.61
C GLY A 187 -2.95 4.88 13.33
N VAL A 188 -3.32 5.39 12.16
CA VAL A 188 -2.70 4.99 10.88
C VAL A 188 -1.22 5.38 10.83
N LEU A 189 -0.84 6.55 11.35
CA LEU A 189 0.57 6.96 11.42
C LEU A 189 1.41 5.97 12.25
N VAL A 190 0.89 5.53 13.39
CA VAL A 190 1.57 4.53 14.23
C VAL A 190 1.71 3.21 13.47
N MET A 191 0.66 2.72 12.82
CA MET A 191 0.70 1.46 12.07
C MET A 191 1.69 1.53 10.89
N ILE A 192 1.72 2.63 10.16
CA ILE A 192 2.69 2.82 9.08
C ILE A 192 4.11 3.00 9.66
N GLY A 193 4.27 3.69 10.77
CA GLY A 193 5.55 3.78 11.48
C GLY A 193 6.14 2.41 11.80
N VAL A 194 5.33 1.51 12.37
CA VAL A 194 5.72 0.10 12.59
C VAL A 194 6.09 -0.60 11.28
N THR A 195 5.32 -0.35 10.21
CA THR A 195 5.62 -0.94 8.89
C THR A 195 6.95 -0.43 8.33
N VAL A 196 7.25 0.86 8.47
CA VAL A 196 8.54 1.47 8.03
C VAL A 196 9.70 0.88 8.83
N VAL A 197 9.54 0.73 10.14
CA VAL A 197 10.55 0.06 10.98
C VAL A 197 10.76 -1.39 10.53
N ALA A 198 9.69 -2.15 10.31
CA ALA A 198 9.80 -3.52 9.80
C ALA A 198 10.48 -3.58 8.42
N ALA A 199 10.15 -2.65 7.50
CA ALA A 199 10.79 -2.54 6.19
C ALA A 199 12.28 -2.16 6.28
N SER A 200 12.71 -1.50 7.35
CA SER A 200 14.12 -1.14 7.57
C SER A 200 15.02 -2.35 7.77
N PHE A 201 14.49 -3.48 8.23
CA PHE A 201 15.22 -4.74 8.39
C PHE A 201 15.43 -5.51 7.06
N TYR A 202 14.79 -5.09 5.97
CA TYR A 202 15.03 -5.68 4.65
C TYR A 202 16.41 -5.26 4.12
N ASN A 203 17.29 -6.23 3.89
CA ASN A 203 18.72 -5.99 3.60
C ASN A 203 19.18 -6.45 2.20
N LEU A 204 18.27 -6.82 1.29
CA LEU A 204 18.66 -7.19 -0.07
C LEU A 204 19.08 -5.95 -0.87
N SER A 205 20.40 -5.71 -0.99
CA SER A 205 20.93 -4.58 -1.75
C SER A 205 20.91 -4.84 -3.25
N ARG A 206 20.88 -3.77 -4.05
CA ARG A 206 21.00 -3.85 -5.52
C ARG A 206 22.29 -4.56 -5.98
N ALA A 207 23.39 -4.35 -5.28
CA ALA A 207 24.66 -4.97 -5.59
C ALA A 207 24.60 -6.51 -5.44
N GLU A 208 23.94 -6.99 -4.39
CA GLU A 208 23.72 -8.42 -4.16
C GLU A 208 22.83 -9.03 -5.25
N HIS A 209 21.76 -8.33 -5.63
CA HIS A 209 20.88 -8.76 -6.72
C HIS A 209 21.61 -8.87 -8.06
N ILE A 210 22.43 -7.87 -8.43
CA ILE A 210 23.24 -7.91 -9.66
C ILE A 210 24.21 -9.10 -9.65
N ARG A 211 24.84 -9.38 -8.51
CA ARG A 211 25.74 -10.51 -8.34
C ARG A 211 25.03 -11.86 -8.52
N ILE A 212 23.85 -12.01 -7.90
CA ILE A 212 23.03 -13.22 -8.01
C ILE A 212 22.61 -13.46 -9.47
N ARG A 213 22.15 -12.41 -10.15
CA ARG A 213 21.71 -12.49 -11.55
C ARG A 213 22.85 -12.84 -12.50
N ALA A 214 24.07 -12.35 -12.23
CA ALA A 214 25.25 -12.71 -12.98
C ALA A 214 25.61 -14.22 -12.85
N VAL A 215 25.41 -14.80 -11.67
CA VAL A 215 25.59 -16.22 -11.40
C VAL A 215 24.60 -17.07 -12.20
N ILE A 216 23.31 -16.69 -12.21
CA ILE A 216 22.25 -17.39 -12.96
C ILE A 216 22.58 -17.40 -14.46
N LEU A 217 22.95 -16.23 -15.01
CA LEU A 217 23.29 -16.11 -16.44
C LEU A 217 24.55 -16.89 -16.81
N ALA A 218 25.52 -17.04 -15.91
CA ALA A 218 26.72 -17.84 -16.12
C ALA A 218 26.43 -19.36 -16.13
N ASP A 219 25.48 -19.81 -15.31
CA ASP A 219 25.10 -21.24 -15.24
C ASP A 219 24.22 -21.68 -16.42
N ASP A 220 23.42 -20.76 -16.99
CA ASP A 220 22.61 -21.04 -18.19
C ASP A 220 23.40 -21.06 -19.51
N SER A 221 24.57 -20.44 -19.55
CA SER A 221 25.38 -20.33 -20.77
C SER A 221 25.86 -21.68 -21.32
N PRO A 222 26.28 -22.69 -20.50
CA PRO A 222 26.69 -24.01 -21.00
C PRO A 222 25.52 -24.82 -21.58
N LYS A 223 24.32 -24.68 -21.01
CA LYS A 223 23.13 -25.42 -21.46
C LYS A 223 22.62 -24.93 -22.82
N ARG A 224 22.68 -23.63 -23.09
CA ARG A 224 22.30 -23.05 -24.39
C ARG A 224 23.26 -23.47 -25.51
N ILE A 225 24.57 -23.52 -25.23
CA ILE A 225 25.58 -23.92 -26.22
C ILE A 225 25.45 -25.40 -26.58
N ALA A 226 25.02 -26.26 -25.64
CA ALA A 226 24.76 -27.69 -25.89
C ALA A 226 23.49 -27.94 -26.71
N ASP A 227 22.48 -27.08 -26.57
CA ASP A 227 21.20 -27.22 -27.28
C ASP A 227 21.24 -26.64 -28.71
N ASP A 228 22.11 -25.63 -28.95
CA ASP A 228 22.31 -25.01 -30.26
C ASP A 228 23.35 -25.77 -31.17
N SER A 229 23.89 -26.92 -30.72
CA SER A 229 24.81 -27.73 -31.51
C SER A 229 24.27 -29.14 -31.80
N PRO A 230 23.22 -29.31 -32.62
CA PRO A 230 22.70 -30.61 -33.02
C PRO A 230 23.56 -31.33 -34.09
N ASP A 231 24.58 -30.68 -34.67
CA ASP A 231 25.26 -31.18 -35.89
C ASP A 231 26.65 -31.78 -35.68
N LEU A 232 27.11 -32.05 -34.46
CA LEU A 232 28.46 -32.66 -34.24
C LEU A 232 28.41 -34.14 -33.82
N GLN A 233 27.24 -34.82 -33.98
CA GLN A 233 27.13 -36.28 -33.79
C GLN A 233 26.60 -36.98 -35.05
N ARG A 234 27.21 -36.73 -36.20
CA ARG A 234 27.10 -37.60 -37.38
C ARG A 234 28.49 -37.94 -37.94
#